data_5ca139ff45b496f055baa32269eb09e6
#
_entry.id   5ca139ff45b496f055baa32269eb09e6
#
_cell.length_a   1.000
_cell.length_b   1.000
_cell.length_c   1.000
_cell.angle_alpha   90.00
_cell.angle_beta   90.00
_cell.angle_gamma   90.00
#
_symmetry.space_group_name_H-M   'P 1'
#
loop_
_entity.id
_entity.type
_entity.pdbx_description
1 polymer ?
#
loop_
_entity_poly.entity_id
_entity_poly.type
_entity_poly.pdbx_seq_one_letter_code
_entity_poly.pdbx_strand_id
1 'polypeptide(L)'
;YARDEQAIAYCDDLYQQHVADISQIDSNLRSVVLSAEVRLARPGVFDQLWELYLSVQDVELRLDICSALTATTDLSQADKLLTGSTVTTLIRPQDNYYFISGLMVNRYTRSTAWRWVRHNWSWIKEVFGGDMNYDSYVQVAGHHLSTDDQLVEYDNFFRGINAPALSRTIKLGHNDIVRRLRWIKRNQPILTDFLQQRL
;
A
#
# COMPACT_ATOMS: atom_id res chain seq x y z
N TYR A 1 -9.94 -9.67 0.05
CA TYR A 1 -11.04 -8.97 -0.61
C TYR A 1 -12.36 -9.76 -0.51
N ALA A 2 -12.35 -11.07 -0.68
CA ALA A 2 -13.47 -11.91 -0.30
C ALA A 2 -13.55 -11.90 1.23
N ARG A 3 -14.70 -11.52 1.76
CA ARG A 3 -14.97 -11.61 3.21
C ARG A 3 -15.48 -13.03 3.50
N ASP A 4 -14.63 -14.01 3.26
CA ASP A 4 -14.91 -15.40 3.59
C ASP A 4 -14.78 -15.57 5.11
N GLU A 5 -15.88 -15.87 5.76
CA GLU A 5 -15.95 -15.95 7.21
C GLU A 5 -15.08 -17.10 7.78
N GLN A 6 -14.96 -18.20 7.04
CA GLN A 6 -14.12 -19.32 7.49
C GLN A 6 -12.64 -18.97 7.41
N ALA A 7 -12.23 -18.32 6.32
CA ALA A 7 -10.85 -17.85 6.17
C ALA A 7 -10.50 -16.77 7.22
N ILE A 8 -11.44 -15.87 7.54
CA ILE A 8 -11.26 -14.87 8.59
C ILE A 8 -11.11 -15.54 9.94
N ALA A 9 -12.00 -16.47 10.30
CA ALA A 9 -11.92 -17.20 11.57
C ALA A 9 -10.61 -17.99 11.69
N TYR A 10 -10.17 -18.64 10.62
CA TYR A 10 -8.89 -19.34 10.60
C TYR A 10 -7.68 -18.40 10.83
N CYS A 11 -7.68 -17.21 10.23
CA CYS A 11 -6.63 -16.22 10.48
C CYS A 11 -6.66 -15.75 11.95
N ASP A 12 -7.84 -15.47 12.50
CA ASP A 12 -8.00 -15.06 13.91
C ASP A 12 -7.49 -16.16 14.86
N ASP A 13 -7.89 -17.41 14.64
CA ASP A 13 -7.42 -18.54 15.44
C ASP A 13 -5.90 -18.68 15.41
N LEU A 14 -5.27 -18.59 14.24
CA LEU A 14 -3.82 -18.65 14.11
C LEU A 14 -3.14 -17.47 14.81
N TYR A 15 -3.68 -16.27 14.68
CA TYR A 15 -3.14 -15.09 15.36
C TYR A 15 -3.21 -15.26 16.88
N GLN A 16 -4.36 -15.66 17.42
CA GLN A 16 -4.56 -15.85 18.87
C GLN A 16 -3.65 -16.94 19.45
N GLN A 17 -3.41 -18.02 18.70
CA GLN A 17 -2.49 -19.08 19.13
C GLN A 17 -1.04 -18.60 19.24
N HIS A 18 -0.65 -17.61 18.46
CA HIS A 18 0.73 -17.14 18.34
C HIS A 18 0.92 -15.66 18.71
N VAL A 19 -0.07 -15.03 19.36
CA VAL A 19 0.00 -13.58 19.71
C VAL A 19 1.20 -13.21 20.57
N ALA A 20 1.68 -14.14 21.39
CA ALA A 20 2.87 -13.94 22.23
C ALA A 20 4.18 -13.96 21.42
N ASP A 21 4.21 -14.70 20.30
CA ASP A 21 5.35 -14.79 19.38
C ASP A 21 4.86 -15.11 17.98
N ILE A 22 4.56 -14.06 17.22
CA ILE A 22 4.05 -14.18 15.84
C ILE A 22 5.08 -14.77 14.87
N SER A 23 6.35 -14.90 15.25
CA SER A 23 7.37 -15.56 14.43
C SER A 23 7.10 -17.06 14.27
N GLN A 24 6.31 -17.65 15.16
CA GLN A 24 5.89 -19.06 15.11
C GLN A 24 4.78 -19.34 14.07
N ILE A 25 4.13 -18.31 13.55
CA ILE A 25 3.21 -18.47 12.42
C ILE A 25 4.02 -18.88 11.19
N ASP A 26 3.55 -19.90 10.44
CA ASP A 26 4.18 -20.32 9.19
C ASP A 26 4.42 -19.10 8.27
N SER A 27 5.66 -18.94 7.79
CA SER A 27 6.07 -17.77 7.00
C SER A 27 5.23 -17.57 5.73
N ASN A 28 4.70 -18.65 5.15
CA ASN A 28 3.81 -18.58 3.98
C ASN A 28 2.41 -18.00 4.31
N LEU A 29 2.00 -18.04 5.57
CA LEU A 29 0.70 -17.58 6.03
C LEU A 29 0.78 -16.28 6.83
N ARG A 30 1.93 -15.97 7.41
CA ARG A 30 2.14 -14.88 8.37
C ARG A 30 1.66 -13.53 7.85
N SER A 31 2.10 -13.14 6.67
CA SER A 31 1.69 -11.88 6.05
C SER A 31 0.15 -11.80 5.87
N VAL A 32 -0.50 -12.90 5.49
CA VAL A 32 -1.95 -12.95 5.29
C VAL A 32 -2.69 -12.86 6.62
N VAL A 33 -2.26 -13.63 7.62
CA VAL A 33 -2.84 -13.64 8.98
C VAL A 33 -2.76 -12.25 9.60
N LEU A 34 -1.57 -11.66 9.66
CA LEU A 34 -1.37 -10.34 10.24
C LEU A 34 -2.14 -9.24 9.47
N SER A 35 -2.19 -9.34 8.15
CA SER A 35 -2.97 -8.39 7.33
C SER A 35 -4.47 -8.50 7.56
N ALA A 36 -4.99 -9.70 7.83
CA ALA A 36 -6.40 -9.89 8.17
C ALA A 36 -6.76 -9.19 9.48
N GLU A 37 -5.93 -9.35 10.52
CA GLU A 37 -6.14 -8.74 11.83
C GLU A 37 -6.11 -7.21 11.78
N VAL A 38 -5.13 -6.63 11.08
CA VAL A 38 -5.06 -5.17 10.88
C VAL A 38 -6.27 -4.67 10.09
N ARG A 39 -6.68 -5.38 9.03
CA ARG A 39 -7.82 -5.00 8.19
C ARG A 39 -9.16 -5.08 8.93
N LEU A 40 -9.29 -6.00 9.86
CA LEU A 40 -10.45 -6.14 10.72
C LEU A 40 -10.48 -5.10 11.86
N ALA A 41 -9.44 -4.25 11.94
CA ALA A 41 -9.28 -3.23 12.97
C ALA A 41 -9.37 -3.82 14.39
N ARG A 42 -8.76 -4.99 14.61
CA ARG A 42 -8.72 -5.60 15.95
C ARG A 42 -8.01 -4.65 16.91
N PRO A 43 -8.58 -4.42 18.10
CA PRO A 43 -8.03 -3.47 19.07
C PRO A 43 -6.56 -3.77 19.42
N GLY A 44 -5.69 -2.78 19.32
CA GLY A 44 -4.29 -2.87 19.72
C GLY A 44 -3.35 -3.57 18.74
N VAL A 45 -3.87 -4.34 17.76
CA VAL A 45 -3.02 -5.13 16.83
C VAL A 45 -2.10 -4.23 16.01
N PHE A 46 -2.62 -3.14 15.45
CA PHE A 46 -1.79 -2.22 14.65
C PHE A 46 -0.62 -1.65 15.46
N ASP A 47 -0.88 -1.20 16.69
CA ASP A 47 0.16 -0.62 17.53
C ASP A 47 1.18 -1.66 18.00
N GLN A 48 0.74 -2.88 18.34
CA GLN A 48 1.65 -3.99 18.67
C GLN A 48 2.56 -4.34 17.49
N LEU A 49 2.01 -4.43 16.26
CA LEU A 49 2.80 -4.69 15.07
C LEU A 49 3.74 -3.53 14.74
N TRP A 50 3.33 -2.28 14.97
CA TRP A 50 4.19 -1.12 14.78
C TRP A 50 5.40 -1.16 15.74
N GLU A 51 5.19 -1.41 17.03
CA GLU A 51 6.28 -1.54 18.01
C GLU A 51 7.22 -2.72 17.66
N LEU A 52 6.65 -3.83 17.21
CA LEU A 52 7.45 -4.97 16.78
C LEU A 52 8.26 -4.65 15.51
N TYR A 53 7.68 -3.93 14.54
CA TYR A 53 8.42 -3.46 13.35
C TYR A 53 9.67 -2.65 13.74
N LEU A 54 9.55 -1.77 14.74
CA LEU A 54 10.66 -0.93 15.21
C LEU A 54 11.78 -1.73 15.88
N SER A 55 11.49 -2.89 16.46
CA SER A 55 12.45 -3.67 17.27
C SER A 55 12.96 -4.94 16.57
N VAL A 56 12.18 -5.54 15.66
CA VAL A 56 12.53 -6.83 15.04
C VAL A 56 13.76 -6.73 14.13
N GLN A 57 14.66 -7.72 14.25
CA GLN A 57 15.88 -7.80 13.43
C GLN A 57 15.70 -8.71 12.21
N ASP A 58 14.80 -9.69 12.29
CA ASP A 58 14.50 -10.60 11.21
C ASP A 58 13.87 -9.85 10.03
N VAL A 59 14.49 -9.97 8.86
CA VAL A 59 14.09 -9.20 7.65
C VAL A 59 12.77 -9.69 7.08
N GLU A 60 12.55 -11.02 7.06
CA GLU A 60 11.34 -11.62 6.53
C GLU A 60 10.14 -11.24 7.40
N LEU A 61 10.25 -11.43 8.71
CA LEU A 61 9.21 -11.02 9.65
C LEU A 61 8.91 -9.53 9.56
N ARG A 62 9.94 -8.69 9.39
CA ARG A 62 9.75 -7.24 9.22
C ARG A 62 8.95 -6.90 7.97
N LEU A 63 9.20 -7.56 6.84
CA LEU A 63 8.44 -7.36 5.60
C LEU A 63 6.99 -7.84 5.73
N ASP A 64 6.76 -8.95 6.44
CA ASP A 64 5.41 -9.43 6.76
C ASP A 64 4.63 -8.40 7.58
N ILE A 65 5.28 -7.83 8.61
CA ILE A 65 4.68 -6.78 9.44
C ILE A 65 4.41 -5.52 8.61
N CYS A 66 5.34 -5.11 7.74
CA CYS A 66 5.15 -3.98 6.85
C CYS A 66 3.92 -4.19 5.94
N SER A 67 3.79 -5.37 5.34
CA SER A 67 2.63 -5.76 4.55
C SER A 67 1.33 -5.66 5.36
N ALA A 68 1.35 -6.18 6.59
CA ALA A 68 0.20 -6.15 7.49
C ALA A 68 -0.22 -4.73 7.87
N LEU A 69 0.71 -3.89 8.29
CA LEU A 69 0.44 -2.50 8.68
C LEU A 69 -0.20 -1.70 7.53
N THR A 70 0.24 -1.94 6.29
CA THR A 70 -0.33 -1.26 5.11
C THR A 70 -1.71 -1.79 4.70
N ALA A 71 -2.18 -2.89 5.30
CA ALA A 71 -3.52 -3.40 5.09
C ALA A 71 -4.61 -2.61 5.83
N THR A 72 -4.23 -1.65 6.69
CA THR A 72 -5.17 -0.83 7.46
C THR A 72 -6.24 -0.15 6.60
N THR A 73 -7.44 0.01 7.17
CA THR A 73 -8.52 0.83 6.59
C THR A 73 -8.69 2.16 7.31
N ASP A 74 -7.92 2.37 8.39
CA ASP A 74 -7.92 3.59 9.19
C ASP A 74 -6.92 4.60 8.62
N LEU A 75 -7.41 5.79 8.26
CA LEU A 75 -6.58 6.84 7.70
C LEU A 75 -5.60 7.43 8.71
N SER A 76 -5.91 7.42 10.01
CA SER A 76 -4.99 7.89 11.04
C SER A 76 -3.77 6.97 11.19
N GLN A 77 -3.99 5.66 11.07
CA GLN A 77 -2.90 4.68 11.03
C GLN A 77 -2.06 4.81 9.74
N ALA A 78 -2.71 5.04 8.61
CA ALA A 78 -2.00 5.31 7.35
C ALA A 78 -1.15 6.59 7.45
N ASP A 79 -1.67 7.65 8.04
CA ASP A 79 -0.93 8.90 8.26
C ASP A 79 0.25 8.70 9.23
N LYS A 80 0.12 7.85 10.27
CA LYS A 80 1.23 7.47 11.16
C LYS A 80 2.38 6.81 10.36
N LEU A 81 2.06 5.86 9.48
CA LEU A 81 3.05 5.21 8.62
C LEU A 81 3.71 6.20 7.65
N LEU A 82 2.92 7.06 7.01
CA LEU A 82 3.39 8.05 6.05
C LEU A 82 4.28 9.12 6.72
N THR A 83 3.93 9.56 7.91
CA THR A 83 4.75 10.47 8.70
C THR A 83 6.07 9.81 9.10
N GLY A 84 6.02 8.55 9.55
CA GLY A 84 7.21 7.78 9.87
C GLY A 84 8.13 7.54 8.67
N SER A 85 7.58 7.53 7.47
CA SER A 85 8.33 7.26 6.23
C SER A 85 9.41 8.30 5.90
N THR A 86 9.29 9.54 6.39
CA THR A 86 10.33 10.57 6.23
C THR A 86 11.32 10.59 7.42
N VAL A 87 11.09 9.79 8.46
CA VAL A 87 11.93 9.71 9.64
C VAL A 87 12.76 8.43 9.57
N THR A 88 13.98 8.53 9.08
CA THR A 88 14.86 7.37 8.79
C THR A 88 15.24 6.54 10.02
N THR A 89 15.03 7.07 11.23
CA THR A 89 15.19 6.33 12.49
C THR A 89 13.96 5.48 12.84
N LEU A 90 12.80 5.76 12.23
CA LEU A 90 11.57 4.96 12.40
C LEU A 90 11.42 3.95 11.25
N ILE A 91 11.43 4.44 10.01
CA ILE A 91 11.35 3.58 8.83
C ILE A 91 12.66 3.69 8.06
N ARG A 92 13.35 2.56 7.91
CA ARG A 92 14.61 2.52 7.16
C ARG A 92 14.35 2.88 5.69
N PRO A 93 15.28 3.59 5.01
CA PRO A 93 15.10 3.95 3.61
C PRO A 93 14.74 2.77 2.70
N GLN A 94 15.37 1.61 2.87
CA GLN A 94 15.09 0.42 2.08
C GLN A 94 13.68 -0.16 2.31
N ASP A 95 13.05 0.10 3.46
CA ASP A 95 11.70 -0.37 3.78
C ASP A 95 10.62 0.64 3.32
N ASN A 96 11.01 1.89 3.08
CA ASN A 96 10.10 2.98 2.74
C ASN A 96 9.18 2.64 1.56
N TYR A 97 9.77 2.10 0.49
CA TYR A 97 9.01 1.73 -0.70
C TYR A 97 7.92 0.70 -0.40
N TYR A 98 8.16 -0.26 0.50
CA TYR A 98 7.16 -1.26 0.87
C TYR A 98 5.95 -0.62 1.56
N PHE A 99 6.17 0.34 2.47
CA PHE A 99 5.08 1.08 3.10
C PHE A 99 4.29 1.91 2.08
N ILE A 100 4.98 2.69 1.26
CA ILE A 100 4.33 3.55 0.27
C ILE A 100 3.58 2.72 -0.77
N SER A 101 4.19 1.66 -1.30
CA SER A 101 3.55 0.79 -2.28
C SER A 101 2.36 0.05 -1.68
N GLY A 102 2.47 -0.49 -0.48
CA GLY A 102 1.37 -1.16 0.21
C GLY A 102 0.17 -0.24 0.42
N LEU A 103 0.39 0.99 0.90
CA LEU A 103 -0.66 1.99 1.06
C LEU A 103 -1.25 2.46 -0.29
N MET A 104 -0.45 2.46 -1.37
CA MET A 104 -0.94 2.77 -2.73
C MET A 104 -1.78 1.63 -3.32
N VAL A 105 -1.42 0.38 -3.06
CA VAL A 105 -2.21 -0.81 -3.46
C VAL A 105 -3.56 -0.82 -2.74
N ASN A 106 -3.57 -0.45 -1.48
CA ASN A 106 -4.77 -0.45 -0.64
C ASN A 106 -5.74 0.66 -1.06
N ARG A 107 -6.94 0.26 -1.51
CA ARG A 107 -7.96 1.19 -2.01
C ARG A 107 -8.42 2.25 -1.00
N TYR A 108 -8.32 1.96 0.29
CA TYR A 108 -8.76 2.86 1.36
C TYR A 108 -7.74 3.96 1.65
N THR A 109 -6.45 3.68 1.48
CA THR A 109 -5.35 4.59 1.82
C THR A 109 -4.66 5.19 0.60
N ARG A 110 -4.97 4.70 -0.61
CA ARG A 110 -4.33 5.08 -1.89
C ARG A 110 -4.26 6.58 -2.13
N SER A 111 -5.37 7.28 -1.96
CA SER A 111 -5.42 8.73 -2.19
C SER A 111 -4.55 9.49 -1.21
N THR A 112 -4.46 9.03 0.04
CA THR A 112 -3.59 9.61 1.07
C THR A 112 -2.12 9.34 0.74
N ALA A 113 -1.77 8.11 0.36
CA ALA A 113 -0.42 7.74 -0.06
C ALA A 113 0.01 8.53 -1.31
N TRP A 114 -0.86 8.68 -2.30
CA TRP A 114 -0.58 9.47 -3.50
C TRP A 114 -0.34 10.95 -3.17
N ARG A 115 -1.14 11.52 -2.29
CA ARG A 115 -0.95 12.88 -1.80
C ARG A 115 0.41 13.02 -1.11
N TRP A 116 0.78 12.07 -0.27
CA TRP A 116 2.07 12.05 0.41
C TRP A 116 3.24 12.00 -0.60
N VAL A 117 3.20 11.13 -1.61
CA VAL A 117 4.23 11.04 -2.66
C VAL A 117 4.43 12.39 -3.34
N ARG A 118 3.34 13.08 -3.71
CA ARG A 118 3.42 14.40 -4.35
C ARG A 118 4.04 15.46 -3.44
N HIS A 119 3.66 15.48 -2.17
CA HIS A 119 4.17 16.47 -1.22
C HIS A 119 5.64 16.21 -0.84
N ASN A 120 6.05 14.97 -0.80
CA ASN A 120 7.41 14.58 -0.38
C ASN A 120 8.32 14.22 -1.57
N TRP A 121 7.96 14.63 -2.79
CA TRP A 121 8.74 14.28 -3.99
C TRP A 121 10.19 14.76 -3.95
N SER A 122 10.45 15.93 -3.38
CA SER A 122 11.81 16.46 -3.22
C SER A 122 12.64 15.57 -2.31
N TRP A 123 12.06 15.10 -1.21
CA TRP A 123 12.71 14.16 -0.30
C TRP A 123 12.94 12.80 -0.97
N ILE A 124 11.93 12.27 -1.69
CA ILE A 124 12.07 11.02 -2.47
C ILE A 124 13.22 11.14 -3.46
N LYS A 125 13.30 12.27 -4.17
CA LYS A 125 14.38 12.53 -5.12
C LYS A 125 15.76 12.63 -4.44
N GLU A 126 15.84 13.27 -3.29
CA GLU A 126 17.08 13.42 -2.54
C GLU A 126 17.59 12.06 -2.04
N VAL A 127 16.70 11.25 -1.45
CA VAL A 127 17.07 9.96 -0.83
C VAL A 127 17.27 8.86 -1.86
N PHE A 128 16.45 8.80 -2.91
CA PHE A 128 16.40 7.69 -3.87
C PHE A 128 16.78 8.08 -5.30
N GLY A 129 17.04 9.35 -5.59
CA GLY A 129 17.24 9.85 -6.96
C GLY A 129 18.42 9.24 -7.73
N GLY A 130 19.36 8.62 -7.02
CA GLY A 130 20.46 7.84 -7.60
C GLY A 130 20.22 6.33 -7.55
N ASP A 131 19.09 5.86 -7.02
CA ASP A 131 18.76 4.45 -6.87
C ASP A 131 17.90 3.95 -8.03
N MET A 132 18.02 2.66 -8.36
CA MET A 132 17.17 1.97 -9.34
C MET A 132 15.68 1.97 -8.93
N ASN A 133 15.39 2.14 -7.64
CA ASN A 133 14.02 2.15 -7.11
C ASN A 133 13.32 3.51 -7.22
N TYR A 134 14.00 4.57 -7.64
CA TYR A 134 13.41 5.91 -7.73
C TYR A 134 12.19 5.96 -8.67
N ASP A 135 12.23 5.25 -9.79
CA ASP A 135 11.11 5.17 -10.74
C ASP A 135 9.93 4.32 -10.23
N SER A 136 10.16 3.46 -9.23
CA SER A 136 9.13 2.59 -8.63
C SER A 136 7.99 3.38 -8.00
N TYR A 137 8.25 4.57 -7.46
CA TYR A 137 7.20 5.47 -6.95
C TYR A 137 6.26 5.97 -8.07
N VAL A 138 6.80 6.18 -9.26
CA VAL A 138 6.00 6.53 -10.46
C VAL A 138 5.21 5.33 -10.94
N GLN A 139 5.85 4.15 -10.97
CA GLN A 139 5.22 2.91 -11.42
C GLN A 139 4.04 2.53 -10.54
N VAL A 140 4.20 2.52 -9.21
CA VAL A 140 3.11 2.14 -8.29
C VAL A 140 1.93 3.11 -8.41
N ALA A 141 2.17 4.41 -8.59
CA ALA A 141 1.11 5.36 -8.87
C ALA A 141 0.38 5.01 -10.18
N GLY A 142 1.11 4.81 -11.27
CA GLY A 142 0.55 4.40 -12.56
C GLY A 142 -0.27 3.11 -12.48
N HIS A 143 0.19 2.13 -11.68
CA HIS A 143 -0.47 0.84 -11.53
C HIS A 143 -1.73 0.86 -10.66
N HIS A 144 -1.93 1.87 -9.81
CA HIS A 144 -3.01 1.81 -8.82
C HIS A 144 -3.99 2.98 -8.86
N LEU A 145 -3.60 4.16 -9.37
CA LEU A 145 -4.53 5.26 -9.56
C LEU A 145 -5.63 4.87 -10.53
N SER A 146 -6.91 5.16 -10.20
CA SER A 146 -8.06 4.56 -10.87
C SER A 146 -9.30 5.46 -10.96
N THR A 147 -9.13 6.78 -10.81
CA THR A 147 -10.18 7.77 -11.02
C THR A 147 -9.74 8.85 -12.01
N ASP A 148 -10.69 9.52 -12.67
CA ASP A 148 -10.39 10.61 -13.59
C ASP A 148 -9.64 11.76 -12.88
N ASP A 149 -10.04 12.10 -11.65
CA ASP A 149 -9.36 13.12 -10.84
C ASP A 149 -7.91 12.74 -10.55
N GLN A 150 -7.66 11.47 -10.21
CA GLN A 150 -6.31 10.98 -9.98
C GLN A 150 -5.45 11.01 -11.25
N LEU A 151 -6.02 10.78 -12.44
CA LEU A 151 -5.31 10.95 -13.71
C LEU A 151 -4.92 12.42 -13.92
N VAL A 152 -5.83 13.35 -13.68
CA VAL A 152 -5.56 14.79 -13.79
C VAL A 152 -4.48 15.22 -12.79
N GLU A 153 -4.53 14.73 -11.56
CA GLU A 153 -3.50 14.98 -10.55
C GLU A 153 -2.13 14.43 -10.96
N TYR A 154 -2.10 13.21 -11.53
CA TYR A 154 -0.89 12.57 -12.01
C TYR A 154 -0.24 13.40 -13.13
N ASP A 155 -1.01 13.76 -14.15
CA ASP A 155 -0.52 14.54 -15.29
C ASP A 155 -0.04 15.93 -14.89
N ASN A 156 -0.79 16.63 -14.04
CA ASN A 156 -0.42 17.96 -13.56
C ASN A 156 0.86 17.91 -12.72
N PHE A 157 1.00 16.91 -11.87
CA PHE A 157 2.16 16.75 -11.01
C PHE A 157 3.43 16.52 -11.85
N PHE A 158 3.40 15.54 -12.73
CA PHE A 158 4.60 15.21 -13.52
C PHE A 158 4.91 16.20 -14.64
N ARG A 159 3.95 17.00 -15.11
CA ARG A 159 4.21 18.10 -16.06
C ARG A 159 5.12 19.16 -15.45
N GLY A 160 5.05 19.40 -14.14
CA GLY A 160 5.89 20.36 -13.43
C GLY A 160 7.27 19.82 -13.05
N ILE A 161 7.55 18.54 -13.30
CA ILE A 161 8.77 17.88 -12.85
C ILE A 161 9.72 17.70 -14.02
N ASN A 162 10.89 18.33 -13.94
CA ASN A 162 11.99 18.07 -14.86
C ASN A 162 12.75 16.80 -14.43
N ALA A 163 12.34 15.65 -14.96
CA ALA A 163 12.96 14.35 -14.69
C ALA A 163 13.09 13.53 -15.99
N PRO A 164 14.05 13.85 -16.88
CA PRO A 164 14.21 13.13 -18.16
C PRO A 164 14.35 11.62 -17.99
N ALA A 165 15.05 11.16 -16.96
CA ALA A 165 15.22 9.74 -16.65
C ALA A 165 13.89 9.02 -16.38
N LEU A 166 12.88 9.72 -15.86
CA LEU A 166 11.55 9.16 -15.57
C LEU A 166 10.55 9.29 -16.71
N SER A 167 10.90 9.97 -17.81
CA SER A 167 9.94 10.31 -18.87
C SER A 167 9.22 9.10 -19.46
N ARG A 168 9.93 7.99 -19.63
CA ARG A 168 9.35 6.71 -20.09
C ARG A 168 8.38 6.15 -19.07
N THR A 169 8.79 6.07 -17.81
CA THR A 169 8.00 5.50 -16.71
C THR A 169 6.74 6.33 -16.47
N ILE A 170 6.84 7.66 -16.52
CA ILE A 170 5.69 8.58 -16.41
C ILE A 170 4.69 8.32 -17.53
N LYS A 171 5.17 8.21 -18.79
CA LYS A 171 4.31 7.92 -19.95
C LYS A 171 3.62 6.56 -19.83
N LEU A 172 4.33 5.53 -19.37
CA LEU A 172 3.75 4.21 -19.13
C LEU A 172 2.68 4.27 -18.03
N GLY A 173 2.96 4.94 -16.90
CA GLY A 173 2.00 5.12 -15.82
C GLY A 173 0.74 5.84 -16.26
N HIS A 174 0.85 6.95 -17.02
CA HIS A 174 -0.30 7.62 -17.64
C HIS A 174 -1.16 6.64 -18.48
N ASN A 175 -0.51 5.89 -19.37
CA ASN A 175 -1.22 4.93 -20.23
C ASN A 175 -1.91 3.83 -19.43
N ASP A 176 -1.31 3.38 -18.34
CA ASP A 176 -1.89 2.36 -17.45
C ASP A 176 -3.14 2.87 -16.72
N ILE A 177 -3.11 4.11 -16.24
CA ILE A 177 -4.28 4.76 -15.63
C ILE A 177 -5.39 4.91 -16.67
N VAL A 178 -5.10 5.46 -17.86
CA VAL A 178 -6.07 5.64 -18.95
C VAL A 178 -6.70 4.30 -19.35
N ARG A 179 -5.89 3.25 -19.51
CA ARG A 179 -6.36 1.91 -19.87
C ARG A 179 -7.30 1.34 -18.81
N ARG A 180 -6.95 1.52 -17.53
CA ARG A 180 -7.77 1.09 -16.38
C ARG A 180 -9.09 1.84 -16.32
N LEU A 181 -9.08 3.16 -16.49
CA LEU A 181 -10.29 3.97 -16.51
C LEU A 181 -11.24 3.56 -17.64
N ARG A 182 -10.70 3.31 -18.85
CA ARG A 182 -11.51 2.81 -19.97
C ARG A 182 -12.12 1.44 -19.65
N TRP A 183 -11.36 0.56 -19.02
CA TRP A 183 -11.85 -0.76 -18.62
C TRP A 183 -12.95 -0.64 -17.56
N ILE A 184 -12.77 0.19 -16.53
CA ILE A 184 -13.77 0.44 -15.48
C ILE A 184 -15.06 0.98 -16.11
N LYS A 185 -14.97 2.06 -16.88
CA LYS A 185 -16.13 2.69 -17.52
C LYS A 185 -16.93 1.73 -18.42
N ARG A 186 -16.24 0.84 -19.12
CA ARG A 186 -16.88 -0.15 -19.99
C ARG A 186 -17.54 -1.29 -19.21
N ASN A 187 -16.89 -1.79 -18.16
CA ASN A 187 -17.32 -3.03 -17.51
C ASN A 187 -18.17 -2.81 -16.24
N GLN A 188 -18.04 -1.66 -15.59
CA GLN A 188 -18.79 -1.37 -14.36
C GLN A 188 -20.31 -1.49 -14.53
N PRO A 189 -20.97 -0.93 -15.58
CA PRO A 189 -22.40 -1.11 -15.78
C PRO A 189 -22.77 -2.60 -15.92
N ILE A 190 -22.02 -3.35 -16.73
CA ILE A 190 -22.27 -4.77 -16.98
C ILE A 190 -22.18 -5.58 -15.68
N LEU A 191 -21.17 -5.30 -14.86
CA LEU A 191 -20.99 -5.97 -13.57
C LEU A 191 -22.09 -5.60 -12.58
N THR A 192 -22.51 -4.34 -12.58
CA THR A 192 -23.60 -3.86 -11.72
C THR A 192 -24.91 -4.57 -12.07
N ASP A 193 -25.27 -4.61 -13.35
CA ASP A 193 -26.48 -5.29 -13.83
C ASP A 193 -26.46 -6.79 -13.51
N PHE A 194 -25.31 -7.43 -13.72
CA PHE A 194 -25.14 -8.85 -13.41
C PHE A 194 -25.32 -9.16 -11.91
N LEU A 195 -24.79 -8.31 -11.03
CA LEU A 195 -24.91 -8.49 -9.59
C LEU A 195 -26.34 -8.21 -9.09
N GLN A 196 -27.03 -7.20 -9.66
CA GLN A 196 -28.42 -6.89 -9.32
C GLN A 196 -29.41 -8.01 -9.70
N GLN A 197 -29.08 -8.80 -10.74
CA GLN A 197 -29.91 -9.93 -11.15
C GLN A 197 -29.76 -11.18 -10.27
N ARG A 198 -28.75 -11.20 -9.37
CA ARG A 198 -28.42 -12.36 -8.52
C ARG A 198 -28.64 -12.13 -7.02
N LEU A 199 -28.99 -10.90 -6.64
CA LEU A 199 -29.42 -10.53 -5.30
C LEU A 199 -30.94 -10.45 -5.23
#